data_c4730e1345c2d6698b833848cb7a761a
#
_entry.id   c4730e1345c2d6698b833848cb7a761a
#
_cell.length_a   1.000
_cell.length_b   1.000
_cell.length_c   1.000
_cell.angle_alpha   90.00
_cell.angle_beta   90.00
_cell.angle_gamma   90.00
#
_symmetry.space_group_name_H-M   'P 1'
#
loop_
_entity.id
_entity.type
_entity.pdbx_description
1 polymer ?
#
loop_
_entity_poly.entity_id
_entity_poly.type
_entity_poly.pdbx_seq_one_letter_code
_entity_poly.pdbx_strand_id
1 'polypeptide(L)'
;MNQTDPSLHTGTFHVNGATRLYGTIGDPIRQLRATGVMAQVFAAVGANAVWLPFEGGPELLPLMLEALGKMRNLGGFTVTIPHKTAILGLLTRATPRAQAAGSVNLVRREPDGTLSGDNVDGVGFVRGLEAQGHRVRGASVWLVGLGGAGGGIAAALCEAGGGRPLVTAHPEAGAPRGVGRRAGAQPGATVGAVASRPTGR
;
A
#
# COMPACT_ATOMS: atom_id res chain seq x y z
N MET A 1 20.87 -12.16 -17.86
CA MET A 1 21.27 -13.31 -17.03
C MET A 1 20.76 -13.04 -15.63
N ASN A 2 19.65 -13.70 -15.24
CA ASN A 2 19.06 -13.58 -13.93
C ASN A 2 19.84 -14.50 -12.99
N GLN A 3 20.64 -13.94 -12.08
CA GLN A 3 21.16 -14.68 -10.97
C GLN A 3 20.03 -14.86 -9.96
N THR A 4 19.44 -16.05 -9.94
CA THR A 4 18.59 -16.51 -8.83
C THR A 4 19.50 -16.78 -7.64
N ASP A 5 19.30 -16.03 -6.56
CA ASP A 5 19.99 -16.25 -5.29
C ASP A 5 19.61 -17.66 -4.75
N PRO A 6 20.56 -18.59 -4.60
CA PRO A 6 20.27 -19.97 -4.16
C PRO A 6 19.90 -20.08 -2.68
N SER A 7 20.03 -19.01 -1.89
CA SER A 7 19.80 -19.04 -0.42
C SER A 7 18.34 -19.01 0.02
N LEU A 8 17.39 -18.88 -0.93
CA LEU A 8 15.98 -18.66 -0.62
C LEU A 8 15.10 -19.93 -0.55
N HIS A 9 15.66 -21.13 -0.72
CA HIS A 9 14.84 -22.36 -0.79
C HIS A 9 15.40 -23.51 0.03
N THR A 10 15.30 -23.43 1.36
CA THR A 10 15.59 -24.60 2.22
C THR A 10 14.34 -25.28 2.80
N GLY A 11 13.15 -24.96 2.35
CA GLY A 11 11.91 -25.65 2.72
C GLY A 11 11.09 -25.97 1.47
N THR A 12 10.78 -27.25 1.24
CA THR A 12 9.82 -27.66 0.20
C THR A 12 8.45 -27.14 0.60
N PHE A 13 8.02 -26.00 0.00
CA PHE A 13 6.67 -25.51 0.20
C PHE A 13 5.71 -26.34 -0.67
N HIS A 14 4.75 -27.03 -0.03
CA HIS A 14 3.76 -27.83 -0.74
C HIS A 14 2.40 -27.15 -0.73
N VAL A 15 1.93 -26.72 -1.90
CA VAL A 15 0.55 -26.29 -2.09
C VAL A 15 -0.37 -27.49 -2.02
N ASN A 16 -1.46 -27.39 -1.24
CA ASN A 16 -2.49 -28.42 -1.12
C ASN A 16 -3.90 -27.81 -1.03
N GLY A 17 -4.92 -28.63 -0.90
CA GLY A 17 -6.32 -28.17 -0.86
C GLY A 17 -6.68 -27.26 0.32
N ALA A 18 -5.87 -27.18 1.36
CA ALA A 18 -6.05 -26.29 2.51
C ALA A 18 -5.24 -25.00 2.42
N THR A 19 -4.44 -24.81 1.36
CA THR A 19 -3.59 -23.63 1.20
C THR A 19 -4.44 -22.36 1.03
N ARG A 20 -4.17 -21.37 1.88
CA ARG A 20 -4.80 -20.04 1.81
C ARG A 20 -4.15 -19.19 0.71
N LEU A 21 -4.97 -18.47 -0.02
CA LEU A 21 -4.54 -17.57 -1.07
C LEU A 21 -4.47 -16.13 -0.56
N TYR A 22 -3.38 -15.48 -0.90
CA TYR A 22 -3.18 -14.05 -0.76
C TYR A 22 -2.54 -13.53 -2.05
N GLY A 23 -2.52 -12.21 -2.25
CA GLY A 23 -1.87 -11.71 -3.46
C GLY A 23 -1.77 -10.19 -3.53
N THR A 24 -1.40 -9.73 -4.72
CA THR A 24 -1.39 -8.30 -5.04
C THR A 24 -2.08 -8.08 -6.38
N ILE A 25 -3.04 -7.15 -6.42
CA ILE A 25 -3.66 -6.68 -7.65
C ILE A 25 -2.90 -5.45 -8.15
N GLY A 26 -2.56 -5.41 -9.43
CA GLY A 26 -1.89 -4.28 -10.08
C GLY A 26 -1.73 -4.47 -11.58
N ASP A 27 -1.30 -3.40 -12.27
CA ASP A 27 -1.00 -3.42 -13.71
C ASP A 27 -0.06 -2.26 -14.08
N PRO A 28 1.16 -2.53 -14.63
CA PRO A 28 1.82 -3.84 -14.68
C PRO A 28 2.31 -4.30 -13.30
N ILE A 29 2.43 -5.63 -13.09
CA ILE A 29 2.78 -6.20 -11.80
C ILE A 29 4.16 -6.87 -11.74
N ARG A 30 4.90 -6.91 -12.85
CA ARG A 30 6.19 -7.61 -12.97
C ARG A 30 7.25 -7.18 -11.96
N GLN A 31 7.21 -5.93 -11.49
CA GLN A 31 8.13 -5.37 -10.49
C GLN A 31 7.77 -5.72 -9.04
N LEU A 32 6.72 -6.54 -8.83
CA LEU A 32 6.23 -6.88 -7.50
C LEU A 32 7.28 -7.68 -6.70
N ARG A 33 7.68 -7.12 -5.55
CA ARG A 33 8.60 -7.78 -4.61
C ARG A 33 7.87 -8.47 -3.44
N ALA A 34 6.59 -8.17 -3.26
CA ALA A 34 5.82 -8.69 -2.13
C ALA A 34 5.72 -10.22 -2.12
N THR A 35 5.73 -10.88 -3.29
CA THR A 35 5.70 -12.35 -3.40
C THR A 35 6.83 -13.02 -2.63
N GLY A 36 8.07 -12.57 -2.85
CA GLY A 36 9.24 -13.13 -2.15
C GLY A 36 9.26 -12.81 -0.65
N VAL A 37 8.91 -11.57 -0.30
CA VAL A 37 8.83 -11.15 1.11
C VAL A 37 7.77 -11.94 1.86
N MET A 38 6.58 -12.08 1.30
CA MET A 38 5.47 -12.79 1.95
C MET A 38 5.68 -14.29 2.02
N ALA A 39 6.40 -14.88 1.06
CA ALA A 39 6.79 -16.28 1.15
C ALA A 39 7.67 -16.54 2.40
N GLN A 40 8.63 -15.66 2.68
CA GLN A 40 9.46 -15.74 3.88
C GLN A 40 8.64 -15.52 5.17
N VAL A 41 7.71 -14.57 5.16
CA VAL A 41 6.82 -14.33 6.31
C VAL A 41 5.96 -15.55 6.58
N PHE A 42 5.32 -16.13 5.57
CA PHE A 42 4.50 -17.33 5.74
C PHE A 42 5.30 -18.53 6.26
N ALA A 43 6.52 -18.72 5.73
CA ALA A 43 7.42 -19.75 6.24
C ALA A 43 7.80 -19.52 7.72
N ALA A 44 8.14 -18.30 8.08
CA ALA A 44 8.54 -17.95 9.44
C ALA A 44 7.44 -18.15 10.48
N VAL A 45 6.16 -17.96 10.08
CA VAL A 45 5.00 -18.17 10.98
C VAL A 45 4.34 -19.55 10.80
N GLY A 46 4.89 -20.43 9.97
CA GLY A 46 4.34 -21.75 9.69
C GLY A 46 2.97 -21.74 9.00
N ALA A 47 2.66 -20.70 8.23
CA ALA A 47 1.37 -20.56 7.57
C ALA A 47 1.31 -21.38 6.26
N ASN A 48 0.26 -22.21 6.11
CA ASN A 48 -0.04 -22.84 4.83
C ASN A 48 -0.73 -21.83 3.89
N ALA A 49 0.07 -20.95 3.28
CA ALA A 49 -0.42 -19.85 2.47
C ALA A 49 0.53 -19.50 1.33
N VAL A 50 -0.01 -18.95 0.24
CA VAL A 50 0.74 -18.45 -0.91
C VAL A 50 0.38 -17.00 -1.19
N TRP A 51 1.35 -16.26 -1.74
CA TRP A 51 1.15 -14.90 -2.22
C TRP A 51 1.33 -14.87 -3.73
N LEU A 52 0.29 -14.48 -4.45
CA LEU A 52 0.24 -14.51 -5.91
C LEU A 52 0.09 -13.11 -6.52
N PRO A 53 0.70 -12.84 -7.68
CA PRO A 53 0.40 -11.66 -8.46
C PRO A 53 -0.94 -11.85 -9.19
N PHE A 54 -1.80 -10.83 -9.16
CA PHE A 54 -3.05 -10.75 -9.92
C PHE A 54 -2.94 -9.56 -10.86
N GLU A 55 -2.57 -9.80 -12.11
CA GLU A 55 -2.43 -8.75 -13.11
C GLU A 55 -3.74 -8.51 -13.84
N GLY A 56 -4.20 -7.26 -13.87
CA GLY A 56 -5.40 -6.87 -14.59
C GLY A 56 -5.57 -5.37 -14.61
N GLY A 57 -6.01 -4.84 -15.76
CA GLY A 57 -6.25 -3.41 -15.96
C GLY A 57 -7.45 -2.87 -15.19
N PRO A 58 -7.64 -1.53 -15.21
CA PRO A 58 -8.73 -0.88 -14.47
C PRO A 58 -10.12 -1.39 -14.82
N GLU A 59 -10.32 -1.81 -16.06
CA GLU A 59 -11.59 -2.33 -16.57
C GLU A 59 -11.96 -3.69 -15.97
N LEU A 60 -10.96 -4.47 -15.56
CA LEU A 60 -11.16 -5.79 -14.96
C LEU A 60 -11.33 -5.71 -13.43
N LEU A 61 -10.97 -4.59 -12.81
CA LEU A 61 -10.97 -4.49 -11.35
C LEU A 61 -12.31 -4.86 -10.70
N PRO A 62 -13.49 -4.41 -11.16
CA PRO A 62 -14.78 -4.79 -10.56
C PRO A 62 -15.04 -6.31 -10.61
N LEU A 63 -14.75 -6.93 -11.76
CA LEU A 63 -14.92 -8.37 -11.94
C LEU A 63 -13.96 -9.18 -11.07
N MET A 64 -12.70 -8.73 -10.95
CA MET A 64 -11.72 -9.34 -10.07
C MET A 64 -12.17 -9.30 -8.61
N LEU A 65 -12.68 -8.17 -8.14
CA LEU A 65 -13.17 -8.03 -6.76
C LEU A 65 -14.38 -8.94 -6.49
N GLU A 66 -15.32 -9.02 -7.42
CA GLU A 66 -16.45 -9.92 -7.31
C GLU A 66 -15.99 -11.39 -7.21
N ALA A 67 -15.11 -11.83 -8.10
CA ALA A 67 -14.59 -13.19 -8.11
C ALA A 67 -13.81 -13.51 -6.82
N LEU A 68 -12.88 -12.64 -6.42
CA LEU A 68 -12.06 -12.81 -5.24
C LEU A 68 -12.89 -12.84 -3.95
N GLY A 69 -13.94 -12.01 -3.83
CA GLY A 69 -14.85 -12.03 -2.69
C GLY A 69 -15.57 -13.37 -2.51
N LYS A 70 -15.86 -14.07 -3.62
CA LYS A 70 -16.51 -15.38 -3.60
C LYS A 70 -15.56 -16.55 -3.28
N MET A 71 -14.24 -16.37 -3.38
CA MET A 71 -13.25 -17.41 -3.11
C MET A 71 -13.06 -17.65 -1.61
N ARG A 72 -13.55 -18.77 -1.09
CA ARG A 72 -13.53 -19.10 0.35
C ARG A 72 -12.13 -19.32 0.92
N ASN A 73 -11.16 -19.72 0.12
CA ASN A 73 -9.77 -19.90 0.51
C ASN A 73 -8.93 -18.61 0.37
N LEU A 74 -9.48 -17.51 -0.14
CA LEU A 74 -8.81 -16.21 -0.14
C LEU A 74 -8.84 -15.59 1.27
N GLY A 75 -7.68 -15.12 1.76
CA GLY A 75 -7.56 -14.36 3.01
C GLY A 75 -7.63 -12.86 2.81
N GLY A 76 -7.08 -12.40 1.70
CA GLY A 76 -7.02 -10.99 1.35
C GLY A 76 -5.94 -10.72 0.30
N PHE A 77 -5.75 -9.45 -0.03
CA PHE A 77 -4.76 -9.04 -1.01
C PHE A 77 -4.32 -7.59 -0.79
N THR A 78 -3.16 -7.25 -1.31
CA THR A 78 -2.75 -5.85 -1.44
C THR A 78 -3.11 -5.31 -2.81
N VAL A 79 -3.12 -3.99 -2.90
CA VAL A 79 -3.46 -3.26 -4.12
C VAL A 79 -2.34 -2.29 -4.45
N THR A 80 -1.89 -2.30 -5.71
CA THR A 80 -0.91 -1.35 -6.19
C THR A 80 -1.44 -0.55 -7.38
N ILE A 81 -0.56 0.20 -8.05
CA ILE A 81 -0.94 0.99 -9.23
C ILE A 81 -1.57 0.09 -10.30
N PRO A 82 -2.60 0.59 -11.00
CA PRO A 82 -3.24 1.92 -10.91
C PRO A 82 -4.45 1.95 -9.95
N HIS A 83 -4.73 0.90 -9.21
CA HIS A 83 -6.02 0.59 -8.60
C HIS A 83 -6.27 1.19 -7.21
N LYS A 84 -5.22 1.65 -6.49
CA LYS A 84 -5.34 2.08 -5.08
C LYS A 84 -6.45 3.09 -4.79
N THR A 85 -6.67 4.03 -5.71
CA THR A 85 -7.71 5.06 -5.56
C THR A 85 -9.07 4.55 -6.01
N ALA A 86 -9.12 3.87 -7.17
CA ALA A 86 -10.37 3.38 -7.76
C ALA A 86 -11.07 2.35 -6.87
N ILE A 87 -10.32 1.45 -6.24
CA ILE A 87 -10.88 0.37 -5.42
C ILE A 87 -11.65 0.88 -4.21
N LEU A 88 -11.32 2.07 -3.67
CA LEU A 88 -11.99 2.62 -2.49
C LEU A 88 -13.52 2.73 -2.68
N GLY A 89 -13.96 3.13 -3.88
CA GLY A 89 -15.38 3.25 -4.22
C GLY A 89 -16.07 1.91 -4.54
N LEU A 90 -15.31 0.82 -4.66
CA LEU A 90 -15.83 -0.51 -5.00
C LEU A 90 -15.97 -1.44 -3.78
N LEU A 91 -15.42 -1.04 -2.63
CA LEU A 91 -15.46 -1.84 -1.41
C LEU A 91 -16.70 -1.51 -0.56
N THR A 92 -17.25 -2.53 0.08
CA THR A 92 -18.38 -2.38 1.00
C THR A 92 -17.98 -1.60 2.26
N ARG A 93 -16.75 -1.76 2.72
CA ARG A 93 -16.21 -1.11 3.93
C ARG A 93 -14.79 -0.64 3.68
N ALA A 94 -14.46 0.52 4.24
CA ALA A 94 -13.09 1.03 4.31
C ALA A 94 -12.84 1.67 5.68
N THR A 95 -11.64 1.49 6.21
CA THR A 95 -11.25 2.10 7.49
C THR A 95 -11.23 3.62 7.37
N PRO A 96 -11.39 4.36 8.50
CA PRO A 96 -11.23 5.81 8.51
C PRO A 96 -9.89 6.26 7.91
N ARG A 97 -8.82 5.50 8.13
CA ARG A 97 -7.50 5.75 7.59
C ARG A 97 -7.48 5.64 6.05
N ALA A 98 -8.09 4.61 5.48
CA ALA A 98 -8.21 4.47 4.02
C ALA A 98 -9.04 5.61 3.41
N GLN A 99 -10.10 6.03 4.09
CA GLN A 99 -10.94 7.16 3.66
C GLN A 99 -10.15 8.48 3.71
N ALA A 100 -9.40 8.72 4.79
CA ALA A 100 -8.54 9.90 4.92
C ALA A 100 -7.44 9.92 3.86
N ALA A 101 -6.86 8.76 3.54
CA ALA A 101 -5.88 8.59 2.48
C ALA A 101 -6.45 8.77 1.07
N GLY A 102 -7.78 8.62 0.89
CA GLY A 102 -8.42 8.58 -0.42
C GLY A 102 -8.03 7.36 -1.26
N SER A 103 -7.53 6.30 -0.63
CA SER A 103 -7.01 5.12 -1.32
C SER A 103 -6.93 3.91 -0.39
N VAL A 104 -6.92 2.72 -1.00
CA VAL A 104 -6.76 1.43 -0.32
C VAL A 104 -5.54 0.71 -0.89
N ASN A 105 -4.70 0.15 -0.03
CA ASN A 105 -3.58 -0.70 -0.44
C ASN A 105 -3.64 -2.11 0.18
N LEU A 106 -4.54 -2.35 1.12
CA LEU A 106 -4.74 -3.63 1.77
C LEU A 106 -6.22 -3.96 1.81
N VAL A 107 -6.59 -5.14 1.37
CA VAL A 107 -7.96 -5.64 1.39
C VAL A 107 -8.00 -6.97 2.13
N ARG A 108 -8.89 -7.07 3.09
CA ARG A 108 -9.20 -8.32 3.79
C ARG A 108 -10.53 -8.87 3.28
N ARG A 109 -10.57 -10.17 3.05
CA ARG A 109 -11.82 -10.87 2.85
C ARG A 109 -12.40 -11.29 4.20
N GLU A 110 -13.57 -10.81 4.50
CA GLU A 110 -14.30 -11.14 5.73
C GLU A 110 -14.93 -12.54 5.66
N PRO A 111 -15.31 -13.14 6.79
CA PRO A 111 -15.95 -14.46 6.81
C PRO A 111 -17.23 -14.53 5.99
N ASP A 112 -18.00 -13.44 5.91
CA ASP A 112 -19.22 -13.32 5.14
C ASP A 112 -18.99 -13.14 3.62
N GLY A 113 -17.73 -13.05 3.20
CA GLY A 113 -17.34 -12.85 1.79
C GLY A 113 -17.24 -11.39 1.38
N THR A 114 -17.58 -10.44 2.24
CA THR A 114 -17.39 -9.03 1.95
C THR A 114 -15.91 -8.67 1.96
N LEU A 115 -15.54 -7.61 1.23
CA LEU A 115 -14.18 -7.08 1.16
C LEU A 115 -14.10 -5.78 1.95
N SER A 116 -13.18 -5.73 2.91
CA SER A 116 -12.91 -4.53 3.71
C SER A 116 -11.51 -3.99 3.40
N GLY A 117 -11.42 -2.68 3.16
CA GLY A 117 -10.21 -2.00 2.74
C GLY A 117 -9.54 -1.18 3.83
N ASP A 118 -8.22 -1.14 3.77
CA ASP A 118 -7.37 -0.30 4.62
C ASP A 118 -6.23 0.33 3.80
N ASN A 119 -5.56 1.34 4.37
CA ASN A 119 -4.33 1.88 3.82
C ASN A 119 -3.23 1.88 4.89
N VAL A 120 -2.23 1.03 4.70
CA VAL A 120 -1.10 0.87 5.62
C VAL A 120 0.20 1.46 5.07
N ASP A 121 0.22 2.03 3.87
CA ASP A 121 1.42 2.65 3.28
C ASP A 121 2.01 3.72 4.18
N GLY A 122 1.14 4.61 4.68
CA GLY A 122 1.58 5.72 5.51
C GLY A 122 2.11 5.29 6.88
N VAL A 123 1.43 4.34 7.53
CA VAL A 123 1.89 3.79 8.81
C VAL A 123 3.22 3.07 8.64
N GLY A 124 3.37 2.29 7.55
CA GLY A 124 4.62 1.62 7.22
C GLY A 124 5.76 2.62 6.97
N PHE A 125 5.48 3.71 6.26
CA PHE A 125 6.44 4.77 6.00
C PHE A 125 6.91 5.47 7.28
N VAL A 126 5.98 5.89 8.15
CA VAL A 126 6.32 6.54 9.44
C VAL A 126 7.16 5.62 10.31
N ARG A 127 6.73 4.36 10.47
CA ARG A 127 7.50 3.36 11.25
C ARG A 127 8.89 3.10 10.65
N GLY A 128 9.00 3.09 9.32
CA GLY A 128 10.29 2.94 8.64
C GLY A 128 11.24 4.10 8.92
N LEU A 129 10.74 5.34 8.94
CA LEU A 129 11.52 6.51 9.33
C LEU A 129 11.99 6.44 10.79
N GLU A 130 11.08 6.11 11.70
CA GLU A 130 11.38 6.00 13.14
C GLU A 130 12.40 4.89 13.42
N ALA A 131 12.28 3.75 12.74
CA ALA A 131 13.25 2.66 12.84
C ALA A 131 14.66 3.03 12.37
N GLN A 132 14.77 4.03 11.49
CA GLN A 132 16.03 4.61 11.04
C GLN A 132 16.51 5.78 11.92
N GLY A 133 15.84 6.05 13.04
CA GLY A 133 16.19 7.11 13.99
C GLY A 133 15.68 8.50 13.61
N HIS A 134 14.83 8.63 12.60
CA HIS A 134 14.21 9.91 12.25
C HIS A 134 13.02 10.21 13.15
N ARG A 135 13.00 11.40 13.73
CA ARG A 135 11.88 11.87 14.53
C ARG A 135 10.82 12.50 13.62
N VAL A 136 9.61 11.96 13.60
CA VAL A 136 8.50 12.47 12.80
C VAL A 136 7.72 13.56 13.55
N ARG A 137 7.49 13.39 14.87
CA ARG A 137 6.74 14.36 15.67
C ARG A 137 7.42 15.73 15.68
N GLY A 138 6.68 16.76 15.27
CA GLY A 138 7.15 18.14 15.18
C GLY A 138 8.07 18.42 13.98
N ALA A 139 8.31 17.45 13.12
CA ALA A 139 9.12 17.65 11.93
C ALA A 139 8.35 18.44 10.86
N SER A 140 9.06 19.31 10.13
CA SER A 140 8.56 19.89 8.89
C SER A 140 8.80 18.91 7.76
N VAL A 141 7.75 18.52 7.06
CA VAL A 141 7.82 17.53 5.98
C VAL A 141 7.37 18.15 4.67
N TRP A 142 8.15 17.95 3.62
CA TRP A 142 7.74 18.26 2.26
C TRP A 142 7.43 16.96 1.53
N LEU A 143 6.16 16.80 1.14
CA LEU A 143 5.66 15.62 0.43
C LEU A 143 5.37 15.98 -1.02
N VAL A 144 6.01 15.28 -1.95
CA VAL A 144 5.82 15.46 -3.39
C VAL A 144 4.97 14.32 -3.94
N GLY A 145 3.76 14.67 -4.39
CA GLY A 145 2.78 13.72 -4.93
C GLY A 145 1.72 13.28 -3.93
N LEU A 146 0.45 13.28 -4.37
CA LEU A 146 -0.73 12.85 -3.59
C LEU A 146 -1.49 11.71 -4.31
N GLY A 147 -0.77 10.81 -4.96
CA GLY A 147 -1.34 9.56 -5.48
C GLY A 147 -1.70 8.59 -4.35
N GLY A 148 -2.08 7.37 -4.71
CA GLY A 148 -2.57 6.37 -3.75
C GLY A 148 -1.66 6.09 -2.54
N ALA A 149 -0.33 6.22 -2.67
CA ALA A 149 0.60 6.12 -1.55
C ALA A 149 0.77 7.47 -0.82
N GLY A 150 0.92 8.57 -1.58
CA GLY A 150 1.15 9.90 -1.01
C GLY A 150 0.03 10.37 -0.10
N GLY A 151 -1.23 10.09 -0.43
CA GLY A 151 -2.38 10.36 0.44
C GLY A 151 -2.29 9.65 1.78
N GLY A 152 -1.93 8.36 1.76
CA GLY A 152 -1.73 7.57 2.99
C GLY A 152 -0.57 8.08 3.84
N ILE A 153 0.54 8.46 3.20
CA ILE A 153 1.71 9.03 3.88
C ILE A 153 1.35 10.37 4.53
N ALA A 154 0.66 11.27 3.80
CA ALA A 154 0.22 12.56 4.33
C ALA A 154 -0.66 12.40 5.58
N ALA A 155 -1.66 11.51 5.53
CA ALA A 155 -2.54 11.22 6.65
C ALA A 155 -1.75 10.70 7.87
N ALA A 156 -0.88 9.71 7.67
CA ALA A 156 -0.10 9.12 8.75
C ALA A 156 0.92 10.10 9.37
N LEU A 157 1.53 10.99 8.58
CA LEU A 157 2.41 12.04 9.09
C LEU A 157 1.64 13.01 9.99
N CYS A 158 0.42 13.38 9.63
CA CYS A 158 -0.44 14.22 10.46
C CYS A 158 -0.81 13.51 11.78
N GLU A 159 -1.20 12.23 11.72
CA GLU A 159 -1.54 11.41 12.89
C GLU A 159 -0.34 11.24 13.83
N ALA A 160 0.88 11.05 13.31
CA ALA A 160 2.10 10.94 14.10
C ALA A 160 2.54 12.26 14.76
N GLY A 161 1.77 13.34 14.59
CA GLY A 161 2.09 14.65 15.12
C GLY A 161 3.21 15.35 14.38
N GLY A 162 3.46 14.98 13.14
CA GLY A 162 4.21 15.79 12.17
C GLY A 162 3.53 17.16 12.04
N GLY A 163 4.30 18.22 11.86
CA GLY A 163 3.76 19.52 11.47
C GLY A 163 2.95 19.39 10.18
N ARG A 164 2.16 20.40 9.81
CA ARG A 164 1.40 20.36 8.55
C ARG A 164 2.35 20.08 7.39
N PRO A 165 2.26 18.91 6.74
CA PRO A 165 3.13 18.61 5.62
C PRO A 165 2.87 19.60 4.49
N LEU A 166 3.92 20.19 3.94
CA LEU A 166 3.82 20.96 2.71
C LEU A 166 3.69 19.96 1.57
N VAL A 167 2.54 19.94 0.93
CA VAL A 167 2.25 18.96 -0.12
C VAL A 167 2.23 19.65 -1.48
N THR A 168 3.01 19.11 -2.41
CA THR A 168 2.90 19.48 -3.84
C THR A 168 2.27 18.30 -4.58
N ALA A 169 1.13 18.53 -5.23
CA ALA A 169 0.44 17.54 -6.04
C ALA A 169 0.55 17.87 -7.52
N HIS A 170 0.64 16.84 -8.35
CA HIS A 170 0.44 17.01 -9.79
C HIS A 170 -1.01 17.43 -10.06
N PRO A 171 -1.31 18.36 -11.00
CA PRO A 171 -2.65 18.87 -11.25
C PRO A 171 -3.69 17.77 -11.59
N GLU A 172 -3.25 16.65 -12.17
CA GLU A 172 -4.12 15.55 -12.60
C GLU A 172 -4.42 14.51 -11.50
N ALA A 173 -3.70 14.56 -10.37
CA ALA A 173 -3.98 13.67 -9.25
C ALA A 173 -5.09 14.27 -8.38
N GLY A 174 -6.25 13.65 -8.34
CA GLY A 174 -7.36 14.05 -7.48
C GLY A 174 -6.89 14.25 -6.03
N ALA A 175 -7.05 15.45 -5.49
CA ALA A 175 -6.59 15.76 -4.14
C ALA A 175 -7.52 15.12 -3.10
N PRO A 176 -7.00 14.42 -2.07
CA PRO A 176 -7.80 13.99 -0.93
C PRO A 176 -8.42 15.20 -0.22
N ARG A 177 -9.68 15.08 0.18
CA ARG A 177 -10.37 16.13 0.93
C ARG A 177 -9.72 16.30 2.29
N GLY A 178 -9.30 17.51 2.64
CA GLY A 178 -8.84 17.88 3.98
C GLY A 178 -7.35 18.22 4.14
N VAL A 179 -6.52 18.08 3.11
CA VAL A 179 -5.11 18.51 3.16
C VAL A 179 -4.99 19.91 2.56
N GLY A 180 -4.53 20.88 3.35
CA GLY A 180 -4.40 22.28 2.91
C GLY A 180 -3.45 22.42 1.72
N ARG A 181 -3.94 23.01 0.64
CA ARG A 181 -3.17 23.28 -0.59
C ARG A 181 -2.42 24.63 -0.48
N ARG A 182 -1.15 24.65 -0.87
CA ARG A 182 -0.51 25.88 -1.34
C ARG A 182 -0.14 25.70 -2.82
N ALA A 183 -0.51 26.69 -3.61
CA ALA A 183 -0.28 26.75 -5.05
C ALA A 183 1.19 27.04 -5.36
N GLY A 184 1.74 26.34 -6.34
CA GLY A 184 3.06 26.60 -6.95
C GLY A 184 3.91 25.35 -7.12
N ALA A 185 3.62 24.50 -8.11
CA ALA A 185 4.50 23.38 -8.46
C ALA A 185 4.59 23.18 -9.98
N GLN A 186 5.80 22.90 -10.46
CA GLN A 186 6.12 22.58 -11.85
C GLN A 186 5.87 21.09 -12.17
N PRO A 187 5.65 20.71 -13.45
CA PRO A 187 5.33 19.33 -13.83
C PRO A 187 6.59 18.44 -13.83
N GLY A 188 6.46 17.22 -13.32
CA GLY A 188 7.48 16.18 -13.43
C GLY A 188 8.07 15.64 -12.13
N ALA A 189 7.28 15.48 -11.05
CA ALA A 189 7.82 15.09 -9.75
C ALA A 189 7.87 13.56 -9.54
N THR A 190 9.05 13.06 -9.24
CA THR A 190 9.31 11.71 -8.69
C THR A 190 8.92 11.66 -7.21
N VAL A 191 8.30 10.57 -6.76
CA VAL A 191 7.95 10.39 -5.34
C VAL A 191 9.23 10.21 -4.53
N GLY A 192 9.52 11.20 -3.70
CA GLY A 192 10.60 11.14 -2.73
C GLY A 192 10.19 11.93 -1.48
N ALA A 193 10.33 11.33 -0.29
CA ALA A 193 10.22 12.06 0.96
C ALA A 193 11.62 12.46 1.41
N VAL A 194 11.86 13.75 1.57
CA VAL A 194 13.09 14.26 2.16
C VAL A 194 12.77 14.73 3.56
N ALA A 195 13.25 14.01 4.58
CA ALA A 195 13.21 14.48 5.95
C ALA A 195 14.42 15.41 6.17
N SER A 196 14.18 16.71 6.41
CA SER A 196 15.25 17.62 6.83
C SER A 196 15.53 17.43 8.32
N ARG A 197 16.81 17.32 8.70
CA ARG A 197 17.23 17.40 10.10
C ARG A 197 16.83 18.77 10.66
N PRO A 198 16.32 18.85 11.90
CA PRO A 198 16.21 20.13 12.58
C PRO A 198 17.64 20.68 12.74
N THR A 199 17.88 21.88 12.19
CA THR A 199 19.08 22.65 12.52
C THR A 199 18.94 23.06 13.98
N GLY A 200 19.72 22.43 14.86
CA GLY A 200 19.79 22.80 16.27
C GLY A 200 20.32 24.22 16.44
N ARG A 201 19.66 24.96 17.30
CA ARG A 201 20.26 25.95 18.20
C ARG A 201 19.96 25.53 19.63
#